data_2011a8366306e0cf485f30b4b57b8d98
#
_entry.id   2011a8366306e0cf485f30b4b57b8d98
#
_cell.length_a   1.000
_cell.length_b   1.000
_cell.length_c   1.000
_cell.angle_alpha   90.00
_cell.angle_beta   90.00
_cell.angle_gamma   90.00
#
_symmetry.space_group_name_H-M   'P 1'
#
loop_
_entity.id
_entity.type
_entity.pdbx_description
1 polymer ?
#
loop_
_entity_poly.entity_id
_entity_poly.type
_entity_poly.pdbx_seq_one_letter_code
_entity_poly.pdbx_strand_id
1 'polypeptide(L)'
;MPRRGAAPRRDLAADPVYDSTLVTQVINKVLQRGKRATAERIVYEALDIIEQKTGGEPLSVLKRAVDNTKPQLEVKSRRVGGATYQVPVEVRPRRATTLSIRWIVGFARERRERTMAERLANELLDASNGTGSAAKRREDTHRMAEANKAFAHYRW
;
A
#
# COMPACT_ATOMS: atom_id res chain seq x y z
N MET A 1 -10.96 8.26 -23.25
CA MET A 1 -11.66 8.01 -21.97
C MET A 1 -12.98 7.34 -22.27
N PRO A 2 -13.35 6.24 -21.59
CA PRO A 2 -14.63 5.57 -21.84
C PRO A 2 -15.78 6.48 -21.40
N ARG A 3 -16.72 6.71 -22.31
CA ARG A 3 -17.89 7.60 -22.07
C ARG A 3 -19.01 6.93 -21.27
N ARG A 4 -19.18 5.60 -21.41
CA ARG A 4 -20.33 4.84 -20.89
C ARG A 4 -20.07 4.10 -19.57
N GLY A 5 -18.87 4.15 -19.02
CA GLY A 5 -18.52 3.47 -17.78
C GLY A 5 -17.02 3.44 -17.53
N ALA A 6 -16.60 2.82 -16.41
CA ALA A 6 -15.20 2.59 -16.12
C ALA A 6 -14.62 1.59 -17.11
N ALA A 7 -13.34 1.76 -17.47
CA ALA A 7 -12.63 0.80 -18.31
C ALA A 7 -12.62 -0.59 -17.64
N PRO A 8 -12.75 -1.68 -18.42
CA PRO A 8 -12.65 -3.02 -17.88
C PRO A 8 -11.28 -3.21 -17.22
N ARG A 9 -11.28 -3.86 -16.07
CA ARG A 9 -10.06 -4.09 -15.30
C ARG A 9 -9.38 -5.33 -15.82
N ARG A 10 -8.06 -5.26 -15.99
CA ARG A 10 -7.24 -6.43 -16.31
C ARG A 10 -7.07 -7.29 -15.07
N ASP A 11 -7.17 -8.59 -15.21
CA ASP A 11 -6.82 -9.55 -14.18
C ASP A 11 -5.30 -9.61 -14.03
N LEU A 12 -4.84 -9.67 -12.80
CA LEU A 12 -3.43 -9.81 -12.50
C LEU A 12 -3.10 -11.30 -12.37
N ALA A 13 -2.18 -11.79 -13.20
CA ALA A 13 -1.62 -13.12 -13.02
C ALA A 13 -0.89 -13.19 -11.67
N ALA A 14 -0.98 -14.34 -11.02
CA ALA A 14 -0.18 -14.63 -9.85
C ALA A 14 1.31 -14.65 -10.20
N ASP A 15 2.14 -14.36 -9.21
CA ASP A 15 3.59 -14.44 -9.37
C ASP A 15 4.04 -15.89 -9.53
N PRO A 16 4.93 -16.22 -10.48
CA PRO A 16 5.30 -17.61 -10.76
C PRO A 16 6.10 -18.29 -9.65
N VAL A 17 6.80 -17.52 -8.80
CA VAL A 17 7.63 -18.06 -7.72
C VAL A 17 6.81 -18.32 -6.46
N TYR A 18 5.96 -17.36 -6.08
CA TYR A 18 5.18 -17.40 -4.85
C TYR A 18 3.69 -17.70 -5.06
N ASP A 19 3.24 -17.90 -6.28
CA ASP A 19 1.83 -18.08 -6.66
C ASP A 19 0.88 -17.07 -5.97
N SER A 20 1.31 -15.82 -5.93
CA SER A 20 0.62 -14.75 -5.17
C SER A 20 0.37 -13.52 -6.02
N THR A 21 -0.90 -13.14 -6.16
CA THR A 21 -1.29 -11.87 -6.80
C THR A 21 -0.84 -10.65 -6.00
N LEU A 22 -0.65 -10.80 -4.69
CA LEU A 22 -0.15 -9.71 -3.84
C LEU A 22 1.31 -9.37 -4.17
N VAL A 23 2.15 -10.37 -4.39
CA VAL A 23 3.55 -10.19 -4.82
C VAL A 23 3.58 -9.47 -6.18
N THR A 24 2.77 -9.89 -7.14
CA THR A 24 2.63 -9.20 -8.43
C THR A 24 2.23 -7.72 -8.27
N GLN A 25 1.33 -7.41 -7.34
CA GLN A 25 0.94 -6.02 -7.06
C GLN A 25 2.10 -5.19 -6.50
N VAL A 26 2.92 -5.78 -5.62
CA VAL A 26 4.13 -5.12 -5.08
C VAL A 26 5.15 -4.90 -6.19
N ILE A 27 5.44 -5.91 -7.02
CA ILE A 27 6.34 -5.79 -8.18
C ILE A 27 5.89 -4.65 -9.09
N ASN A 28 4.61 -4.61 -9.45
CA ASN A 28 4.04 -3.55 -10.29
C ASN A 28 4.16 -2.16 -9.65
N LYS A 29 4.20 -2.07 -8.32
CA LYS A 29 4.38 -0.78 -7.62
C LYS A 29 5.84 -0.38 -7.49
N VAL A 30 6.75 -1.34 -7.35
CA VAL A 30 8.21 -1.12 -7.36
C VAL A 30 8.70 -0.74 -8.76
N LEU A 31 8.06 -1.27 -9.80
CA LEU A 31 8.39 -1.05 -11.20
C LEU A 31 8.56 0.43 -11.55
N GLN A 32 9.68 0.76 -12.20
CA GLN A 32 9.98 2.07 -12.76
C GLN A 32 10.47 1.93 -14.20
N ARG A 33 10.06 2.85 -15.05
CA ARG A 33 10.51 2.94 -16.47
C ARG A 33 10.36 1.64 -17.26
N GLY A 34 9.41 0.76 -16.87
CA GLY A 34 9.16 -0.52 -17.55
C GLY A 34 10.17 -1.64 -17.24
N LYS A 35 11.14 -1.43 -16.35
CA LYS A 35 12.18 -2.43 -16.03
C LYS A 35 11.64 -3.52 -15.09
N ARG A 36 10.82 -4.42 -15.62
CA ARG A 36 10.11 -5.44 -14.83
C ARG A 36 11.07 -6.43 -14.16
N ALA A 37 12.04 -6.98 -14.88
CA ALA A 37 13.01 -7.94 -14.33
C ALA A 37 13.79 -7.37 -13.13
N THR A 38 14.14 -6.07 -13.18
CA THR A 38 14.77 -5.40 -12.04
C THR A 38 13.83 -5.29 -10.84
N ALA A 39 12.54 -4.99 -11.07
CA ALA A 39 11.56 -4.91 -9.99
C ALA A 39 11.28 -6.28 -9.36
N GLU A 40 11.20 -7.34 -10.16
CA GLU A 40 11.06 -8.72 -9.69
C GLU A 40 12.24 -9.12 -8.82
N ARG A 41 13.47 -8.90 -9.28
CA ARG A 41 14.67 -9.17 -8.49
C ARG A 41 14.68 -8.45 -7.15
N ILE A 42 14.35 -7.15 -7.11
CA ILE A 42 14.28 -6.38 -5.87
C ILE A 42 13.28 -6.97 -4.89
N VAL A 43 12.11 -7.37 -5.36
CA VAL A 43 11.06 -7.93 -4.49
C VAL A 43 11.44 -9.32 -3.99
N TYR A 44 12.01 -10.17 -4.83
CA TYR A 44 12.48 -11.51 -4.42
C TYR A 44 13.62 -11.41 -3.41
N GLU A 45 14.65 -10.61 -3.69
CA GLU A 45 15.73 -10.34 -2.72
C GLU A 45 15.19 -9.79 -1.38
N ALA A 46 14.16 -8.93 -1.43
CA ALA A 46 13.55 -8.42 -0.20
C ALA A 46 12.82 -9.52 0.59
N LEU A 47 12.13 -10.44 -0.08
CA LEU A 47 11.46 -11.58 0.56
C LEU A 47 12.49 -12.57 1.13
N ASP A 48 13.59 -12.83 0.42
CA ASP A 48 14.70 -13.67 0.91
C ASP A 48 15.35 -13.07 2.17
N ILE A 49 15.55 -11.74 2.21
CA ILE A 49 16.04 -11.04 3.40
C ILE A 49 15.08 -11.20 4.58
N ILE A 50 13.77 -11.13 4.33
CA ILE A 50 12.75 -11.32 5.37
C ILE A 50 12.83 -12.76 5.91
N GLU A 51 12.91 -13.75 5.05
CA GLU A 51 13.04 -15.15 5.43
C GLU A 51 14.28 -15.39 6.29
N GLN A 52 15.44 -14.87 5.87
CA GLN A 52 16.69 -14.95 6.63
C GLN A 52 16.60 -14.31 8.03
N LYS A 53 15.89 -13.18 8.15
CA LYS A 53 15.75 -12.45 9.41
C LYS A 53 14.72 -13.05 10.37
N THR A 54 13.65 -13.61 9.83
CA THR A 54 12.51 -14.09 10.65
C THR A 54 12.51 -15.60 10.82
N GLY A 55 13.20 -16.34 9.94
CA GLY A 55 13.15 -17.80 9.87
C GLY A 55 11.76 -18.35 9.49
N GLY A 56 10.84 -17.51 9.07
CA GLY A 56 9.45 -17.86 8.76
C GLY A 56 9.07 -17.56 7.30
N GLU A 57 7.85 -17.95 6.93
CA GLU A 57 7.33 -17.75 5.58
C GLU A 57 7.24 -16.25 5.22
N PRO A 58 7.95 -15.75 4.20
CA PRO A 58 8.00 -14.34 3.85
C PRO A 58 6.64 -13.80 3.37
N LEU A 59 5.79 -14.64 2.75
CA LEU A 59 4.45 -14.26 2.34
C LEU A 59 3.54 -13.92 3.52
N SER A 60 3.69 -14.61 4.64
CA SER A 60 2.91 -14.34 5.85
C SER A 60 3.24 -12.97 6.42
N VAL A 61 4.52 -12.60 6.41
CA VAL A 61 5.01 -11.27 6.82
C VAL A 61 4.47 -10.19 5.87
N LEU A 62 4.54 -10.42 4.55
CA LEU A 62 4.01 -9.51 3.54
C LEU A 62 2.50 -9.28 3.72
N LYS A 63 1.71 -10.35 3.90
CA LYS A 63 0.25 -10.25 4.14
C LYS A 63 -0.04 -9.43 5.40
N ARG A 64 0.63 -9.75 6.51
CA ARG A 64 0.48 -9.05 7.78
C ARG A 64 0.87 -7.57 7.68
N ALA A 65 1.98 -7.25 6.99
CA ALA A 65 2.42 -5.88 6.75
C ALA A 65 1.37 -5.07 5.97
N VAL A 66 0.82 -5.67 4.91
CA VAL A 66 -0.24 -5.04 4.11
C VAL A 66 -1.50 -4.86 4.93
N ASP A 67 -1.93 -5.86 5.71
CA ASP A 67 -3.15 -5.78 6.54
C ASP A 67 -3.00 -4.73 7.64
N ASN A 68 -1.85 -4.63 8.29
CA ASN A 68 -1.55 -3.62 9.29
C ASN A 68 -1.53 -2.19 8.74
N THR A 69 -1.28 -2.00 7.46
CA THR A 69 -1.20 -0.68 6.81
C THR A 69 -2.43 -0.30 5.98
N LYS A 70 -3.40 -1.21 5.81
CA LYS A 70 -4.67 -0.91 5.13
C LYS A 70 -5.48 0.14 5.89
N PRO A 71 -5.83 1.29 5.27
CA PRO A 71 -6.73 2.25 5.89
C PRO A 71 -8.20 1.79 5.74
N GLN A 72 -8.99 2.02 6.78
CA GLN A 72 -10.45 1.82 6.76
C GLN A 72 -11.17 3.10 6.29
N LEU A 73 -10.61 4.26 6.62
CA LEU A 73 -11.14 5.57 6.29
C LEU A 73 -10.12 6.38 5.50
N GLU A 74 -10.58 7.19 4.57
CA GLU A 74 -9.80 8.23 3.90
C GLU A 74 -10.60 9.55 3.93
N VAL A 75 -9.92 10.66 3.75
CA VAL A 75 -10.55 11.98 3.66
C VAL A 75 -10.57 12.42 2.20
N LYS A 76 -11.74 12.81 1.71
CA LYS A 76 -11.93 13.39 0.37
C LYS A 76 -12.42 14.81 0.47
N SER A 77 -11.84 15.71 -0.31
CA SER A 77 -12.32 17.08 -0.41
C SER A 77 -13.61 17.14 -1.22
N ARG A 78 -14.60 17.84 -0.69
CA ARG A 78 -15.88 18.14 -1.37
C ARG A 78 -16.17 19.62 -1.29
N ARG A 79 -16.57 20.21 -2.38
CA ARG A 79 -16.96 21.61 -2.45
C ARG A 79 -18.48 21.73 -2.28
N VAL A 80 -18.92 22.48 -1.27
CA VAL A 80 -20.32 22.75 -0.97
C VAL A 80 -20.50 24.25 -0.74
N GLY A 81 -21.37 24.92 -1.51
CA GLY A 81 -21.64 26.34 -1.35
C GLY A 81 -20.42 27.26 -1.46
N GLY A 82 -19.39 26.87 -2.23
CA GLY A 82 -18.15 27.64 -2.37
C GLY A 82 -17.05 27.29 -1.37
N ALA A 83 -17.36 26.65 -0.25
CA ALA A 83 -16.37 26.16 0.74
C ALA A 83 -15.94 24.71 0.41
N THR A 84 -14.70 24.39 0.71
CA THR A 84 -14.15 23.03 0.54
C THR A 84 -14.06 22.33 1.90
N TYR A 85 -14.79 21.24 2.03
CA TYR A 85 -14.81 20.41 3.24
C TYR A 85 -14.04 19.12 3.03
N GLN A 86 -13.37 18.66 4.08
CA GLN A 86 -12.69 17.37 4.12
C GLN A 86 -13.68 16.33 4.67
N VAL A 87 -14.21 15.48 3.79
CA VAL A 87 -15.26 14.51 4.15
C VAL A 87 -14.64 13.13 4.36
N PRO A 88 -14.81 12.49 5.55
CA PRO A 88 -14.35 11.13 5.78
C PRO A 88 -15.22 10.13 5.01
N VAL A 89 -14.58 9.20 4.31
CA VAL A 89 -15.22 8.17 3.48
C VAL A 89 -14.58 6.82 3.75
N GLU A 90 -15.40 5.77 3.81
CA GLU A 90 -14.90 4.40 3.90
C GLU A 90 -14.11 3.99 2.65
N VAL A 91 -13.02 3.29 2.86
CA VAL A 91 -12.15 2.84 1.78
C VAL A 91 -12.57 1.45 1.31
N ARG A 92 -12.88 1.31 0.04
CA ARG A 92 -13.18 -0.01 -0.55
C ARG A 92 -11.97 -0.94 -0.41
N PRO A 93 -12.16 -2.26 -0.14
CA PRO A 93 -11.07 -3.20 0.17
C PRO A 93 -9.93 -3.19 -0.84
N ARG A 94 -10.24 -3.16 -2.14
CA ARG A 94 -9.23 -3.09 -3.20
C ARG A 94 -8.41 -1.80 -3.16
N ARG A 95 -9.04 -0.67 -2.86
CA ARG A 95 -8.35 0.60 -2.72
C ARG A 95 -7.47 0.62 -1.47
N ALA A 96 -7.95 0.05 -0.37
CA ALA A 96 -7.18 -0.10 0.86
C ALA A 96 -5.87 -0.86 0.62
N THR A 97 -5.93 -2.00 -0.09
CA THR A 97 -4.72 -2.76 -0.50
C THR A 97 -3.79 -1.92 -1.39
N THR A 98 -4.34 -1.21 -2.36
CA THR A 98 -3.55 -0.35 -3.26
C THR A 98 -2.86 0.79 -2.49
N LEU A 99 -3.53 1.41 -1.53
CA LEU A 99 -2.97 2.47 -0.69
C LEU A 99 -1.88 1.92 0.22
N SER A 100 -2.11 0.78 0.87
CA SER A 100 -1.13 0.10 1.70
C SER A 100 0.17 -0.17 0.94
N ILE A 101 0.10 -0.84 -0.21
CA ILE A 101 1.28 -1.14 -1.05
C ILE A 101 1.97 0.16 -1.51
N ARG A 102 1.20 1.19 -1.87
CA ARG A 102 1.75 2.49 -2.26
C ARG A 102 2.54 3.13 -1.14
N TRP A 103 2.05 3.09 0.08
CA TRP A 103 2.71 3.66 1.25
C TRP A 103 3.97 2.88 1.60
N ILE A 104 3.89 1.55 1.69
CA ILE A 104 5.04 0.69 1.97
C ILE A 104 6.17 0.96 0.96
N VAL A 105 5.90 0.89 -0.34
CA VAL A 105 6.93 1.12 -1.36
C VAL A 105 7.41 2.58 -1.38
N GLY A 106 6.51 3.53 -1.11
CA GLY A 106 6.87 4.95 -1.02
C GLY A 106 7.88 5.21 0.11
N PHE A 107 7.55 4.79 1.32
CA PHE A 107 8.43 4.97 2.49
C PHE A 107 9.68 4.10 2.43
N ALA A 108 9.61 2.90 1.84
CA ALA A 108 10.80 2.11 1.57
C ALA A 108 11.83 2.90 0.72
N ARG A 109 11.39 3.69 -0.26
CA ARG A 109 12.31 4.52 -1.08
C ARG A 109 12.98 5.65 -0.29
N GLU A 110 12.34 6.13 0.76
CA GLU A 110 12.85 7.22 1.63
C GLU A 110 13.82 6.72 2.70
N ARG A 111 13.93 5.40 2.89
CA ARG A 111 14.85 4.79 3.87
C ARG A 111 16.32 4.98 3.46
N ARG A 112 17.22 4.86 4.44
CA ARG A 112 18.65 5.16 4.30
C ARG A 112 19.51 3.95 3.95
N GLU A 113 18.96 2.74 3.94
CA GLU A 113 19.68 1.51 3.61
C GLU A 113 20.24 1.60 2.17
N ARG A 114 21.29 0.84 1.88
CA ARG A 114 22.03 0.92 0.62
C ARG A 114 21.19 0.46 -0.57
N THR A 115 20.57 -0.72 -0.48
CA THR A 115 19.82 -1.32 -1.59
C THR A 115 18.32 -1.14 -1.43
N MET A 116 17.57 -1.12 -2.56
CA MET A 116 16.11 -1.05 -2.50
C MET A 116 15.49 -2.33 -1.91
N ALA A 117 16.15 -3.48 -2.07
CA ALA A 117 15.72 -4.74 -1.48
C ALA A 117 15.78 -4.68 0.06
N GLU A 118 16.88 -4.21 0.63
CA GLU A 118 17.01 -4.00 2.08
C GLU A 118 15.98 -3.01 2.63
N ARG A 119 15.77 -1.90 1.92
CA ARG A 119 14.78 -0.86 2.27
C ARG A 119 13.37 -1.43 2.31
N LEU A 120 13.01 -2.21 1.30
CA LEU A 120 11.69 -2.83 1.19
C LEU A 120 11.51 -3.90 2.27
N ALA A 121 12.51 -4.76 2.50
CA ALA A 121 12.48 -5.78 3.54
C ALA A 121 12.29 -5.18 4.93
N ASN A 122 13.05 -4.15 5.28
CA ASN A 122 12.95 -3.51 6.58
C ASN A 122 11.62 -2.78 6.77
N GLU A 123 11.09 -2.09 5.73
CA GLU A 123 9.78 -1.45 5.82
C GLU A 123 8.64 -2.48 5.98
N LEU A 124 8.73 -3.64 5.30
CA LEU A 124 7.78 -4.73 5.47
C LEU A 124 7.84 -5.36 6.87
N LEU A 125 9.03 -5.53 7.44
CA LEU A 125 9.21 -6.02 8.79
C LEU A 125 8.62 -5.05 9.82
N ASP A 126 8.94 -3.75 9.72
CA ASP A 126 8.40 -2.72 10.60
C ASP A 126 6.87 -2.67 10.49
N ALA A 127 6.33 -2.65 9.27
CA ALA A 127 4.89 -2.65 9.03
C ALA A 127 4.19 -3.92 9.56
N SER A 128 4.84 -5.08 9.47
CA SER A 128 4.30 -6.34 10.02
C SER A 128 4.18 -6.31 11.54
N ASN A 129 5.05 -5.53 12.21
CA ASN A 129 5.02 -5.32 13.65
C ASN A 129 4.13 -4.13 14.06
N GLY A 130 3.44 -3.50 13.10
CA GLY A 130 2.58 -2.33 13.36
C GLY A 130 3.36 -1.04 13.59
N THR A 131 4.64 -1.01 13.27
CA THR A 131 5.54 0.14 13.41
C THR A 131 5.95 0.68 12.03
N GLY A 132 6.82 1.70 12.01
CA GLY A 132 7.33 2.26 10.78
C GLY A 132 6.45 3.34 10.15
N SER A 133 6.96 3.93 9.07
CA SER A 133 6.34 5.11 8.44
C SER A 133 5.01 4.79 7.75
N ALA A 134 4.87 3.59 7.19
CA ALA A 134 3.65 3.16 6.54
C ALA A 134 2.49 2.95 7.55
N ALA A 135 2.77 2.34 8.71
CA ALA A 135 1.79 2.19 9.79
C ALA A 135 1.39 3.57 10.35
N LYS A 136 2.36 4.45 10.60
CA LYS A 136 2.10 5.83 11.03
C LYS A 136 1.22 6.58 10.04
N ARG A 137 1.44 6.42 8.74
CA ARG A 137 0.62 7.04 7.70
C ARG A 137 -0.84 6.60 7.76
N ARG A 138 -1.11 5.31 8.04
CA ARG A 138 -2.47 4.81 8.29
C ARG A 138 -3.11 5.54 9.49
N GLU A 139 -2.38 5.60 10.61
CA GLU A 139 -2.87 6.27 11.82
C GLU A 139 -3.17 7.75 11.61
N ASP A 140 -2.28 8.46 10.93
CA ASP A 140 -2.49 9.87 10.59
C ASP A 140 -3.71 10.06 9.69
N THR A 141 -3.93 9.15 8.74
CA THR A 141 -5.11 9.17 7.87
C THR A 141 -6.40 8.94 8.67
N HIS A 142 -6.39 7.98 9.60
CA HIS A 142 -7.53 7.73 10.48
C HIS A 142 -7.78 8.92 11.44
N ARG A 143 -6.74 9.51 12.01
CA ARG A 143 -6.83 10.70 12.86
C ARG A 143 -7.42 11.88 12.11
N MET A 144 -7.00 12.12 10.86
CA MET A 144 -7.59 13.15 10.01
C MET A 144 -9.07 12.88 9.71
N ALA A 145 -9.43 11.62 9.46
CA ALA A 145 -10.82 11.24 9.21
C ALA A 145 -11.69 11.44 10.48
N GLU A 146 -11.16 11.14 11.64
CA GLU A 146 -11.83 11.33 12.92
C GLU A 146 -12.03 12.84 13.25
N ALA A 147 -10.99 13.64 13.07
CA ALA A 147 -11.07 15.10 13.25
C ALA A 147 -12.13 15.76 12.34
N ASN A 148 -12.38 15.18 11.17
CA ASN A 148 -13.37 15.68 10.21
C ASN A 148 -14.71 14.94 10.28
N LYS A 149 -14.97 14.15 11.33
CA LYS A 149 -16.19 13.36 11.51
C LYS A 149 -17.48 14.19 11.46
N ALA A 150 -17.42 15.43 11.93
CA ALA A 150 -18.54 16.37 11.87
C ALA A 150 -19.05 16.63 10.44
N PHE A 151 -18.20 16.48 9.43
CA PHE A 151 -18.55 16.67 8.01
C PHE A 151 -18.99 15.39 7.30
N ALA A 152 -19.15 14.26 8.02
CA ALA A 152 -19.56 12.98 7.46
C ALA A 152 -20.94 13.05 6.77
N HIS A 153 -21.83 13.92 7.19
CA HIS A 153 -23.15 14.13 6.59
C HIS A 153 -23.07 14.72 5.17
N TYR A 154 -21.96 15.31 4.76
CA TYR A 154 -21.72 15.73 3.37
C TYR A 154 -21.26 14.59 2.44
N ARG A 155 -21.26 13.34 2.93
CA ARG A 155 -20.94 12.16 2.12
C ARG A 155 -22.02 11.96 1.03
N TRP A 156 -21.60 11.60 -0.19
CA TRP A 156 -22.46 11.22 -1.32
C TRP A 156 -22.47 9.73 -1.55
#